data_5fbc5e4633009c1ec1396b8f447d949e
#
_entry.id   5fbc5e4633009c1ec1396b8f447d949e
#
_cell.length_a   1.000
_cell.length_b   1.000
_cell.length_c   1.000
_cell.angle_alpha   90.00
_cell.angle_beta   90.00
_cell.angle_gamma   90.00
#
_symmetry.space_group_name_H-M   'P 1'
#
loop_
_entity.id
_entity.type
_entity.pdbx_description
1 polymer ?
#
loop_
_entity_poly.entity_id
_entity_poly.type
_entity_poly.pdbx_seq_one_letter_code
_entity_poly.pdbx_strand_id
1 'polypeptide(L)'
;DMNLVADGSTGIEHNIPTLKIYDDVRDFWSNTRVGYTPTLGVTYGGLTSEDRFYRDTEVWKHPLLSHFVPPTVLQPRAVRRVTAPEPDYRDDDAAAVAKELMELGVLVNTGAHGQREGLATHWEMWSFAEGGMSPMQALATATINPAHYLGMNKDLGSIEVGKLADLQVVDGNPLVNLKDTDKITHVMINGRLY
;
A
#
# COMPACT_ATOMS: atom_id res chain seq x y z
N ASP A 1 19.56 0.79 5.76
CA ASP A 1 18.68 -0.16 5.09
C ASP A 1 19.48 -1.32 4.49
N MET A 2 20.50 -1.07 3.64
CA MET A 2 21.29 -2.15 3.01
C MET A 2 22.00 -3.07 4.01
N ASN A 3 22.37 -2.60 5.20
CA ASN A 3 22.90 -3.47 6.26
C ASN A 3 21.87 -4.51 6.71
N LEU A 4 20.59 -4.13 6.80
CA LEU A 4 19.52 -5.07 7.15
C LEU A 4 19.32 -6.13 6.07
N VAL A 5 19.49 -5.75 4.79
CA VAL A 5 19.47 -6.71 3.67
C VAL A 5 20.67 -7.67 3.79
N ALA A 6 21.87 -7.15 4.10
CA ALA A 6 23.08 -7.95 4.30
C ALA A 6 22.98 -8.90 5.49
N ASP A 7 22.33 -8.45 6.56
CA ASP A 7 22.15 -9.23 7.79
C ASP A 7 21.04 -10.30 7.65
N GLY A 8 20.34 -10.33 6.51
CA GLY A 8 19.30 -11.32 6.23
C GLY A 8 18.00 -11.08 7.01
N SER A 9 17.65 -9.82 7.28
CA SER A 9 16.34 -9.47 7.84
C SER A 9 15.21 -10.00 6.96
N THR A 10 14.03 -10.24 7.51
CA THR A 10 12.87 -10.70 6.73
C THR A 10 12.45 -9.65 5.71
N GLY A 11 12.51 -8.37 6.07
CA GLY A 11 12.15 -7.27 5.19
C GLY A 11 12.65 -5.93 5.66
N ILE A 12 12.49 -4.95 4.79
CA ILE A 12 12.71 -3.53 5.04
C ILE A 12 11.35 -2.86 5.10
N GLU A 13 11.06 -2.24 6.22
CA GLU A 13 9.86 -1.45 6.45
C GLU A 13 10.17 0.03 6.25
N HIS A 14 9.25 0.77 5.64
CA HIS A 14 9.39 2.14 5.16
C HIS A 14 10.29 2.30 3.92
N ASN A 15 10.01 3.34 3.14
CA ASN A 15 10.76 3.59 1.91
C ASN A 15 12.21 4.00 2.20
N ILE A 16 13.08 3.61 1.30
CA ILE A 16 14.45 4.15 1.26
C ILE A 16 14.34 5.63 0.90
N PRO A 17 14.98 6.55 1.65
CA PRO A 17 14.85 7.99 1.41
C PRO A 17 15.69 8.44 0.20
N THR A 18 15.54 7.74 -0.91
CA THR A 18 16.17 8.03 -2.20
C THR A 18 15.15 7.85 -3.31
N LEU A 19 15.21 8.71 -4.29
CA LEU A 19 14.34 8.70 -5.47
C LEU A 19 14.83 7.74 -6.56
N LYS A 20 16.01 7.16 -6.38
CA LYS A 20 16.65 6.28 -7.35
C LYS A 20 17.56 5.29 -6.64
N ILE A 21 17.49 4.04 -7.05
CA ILE A 21 18.43 3.00 -6.66
C ILE A 21 19.40 2.71 -7.82
N TYR A 22 20.61 2.32 -7.48
CA TYR A 22 21.65 1.99 -8.45
C TYR A 22 21.82 0.48 -8.61
N ASP A 23 22.54 0.05 -9.63
CA ASP A 23 22.65 -1.36 -10.02
C ASP A 23 23.20 -2.23 -8.89
N ASP A 24 24.14 -1.74 -8.10
CA ASP A 24 24.69 -2.45 -6.95
C ASP A 24 23.62 -2.78 -5.88
N VAL A 25 22.70 -1.85 -5.63
CA VAL A 25 21.57 -2.07 -4.71
C VAL A 25 20.57 -3.04 -5.33
N ARG A 26 20.25 -2.89 -6.62
CA ARG A 26 19.35 -3.77 -7.37
C ARG A 26 19.84 -5.21 -7.35
N ASP A 27 21.07 -5.41 -7.77
CA ASP A 27 21.70 -6.72 -7.84
C ASP A 27 21.83 -7.36 -6.47
N PHE A 28 22.23 -6.57 -5.49
CA PHE A 28 22.37 -7.08 -4.12
C PHE A 28 21.02 -7.52 -3.54
N TRP A 29 20.01 -6.65 -3.58
CA TRP A 29 18.72 -6.93 -2.94
C TRP A 29 17.97 -8.06 -3.65
N SER A 30 17.88 -8.03 -4.97
CA SER A 30 17.17 -9.04 -5.77
C SER A 30 17.73 -10.45 -5.63
N ASN A 31 18.99 -10.60 -5.22
CA ASN A 31 19.60 -11.90 -4.91
C ASN A 31 19.37 -12.37 -3.46
N THR A 32 18.53 -11.67 -2.72
CA THR A 32 18.14 -12.05 -1.35
C THR A 32 16.66 -12.46 -1.30
N ARG A 33 16.19 -12.82 -0.09
CA ARG A 33 14.76 -13.06 0.18
C ARG A 33 14.13 -11.91 0.98
N VAL A 34 14.85 -10.81 1.17
CA VAL A 34 14.41 -9.69 1.99
C VAL A 34 13.29 -8.95 1.26
N GLY A 35 12.10 -8.92 1.84
CA GLY A 35 10.95 -8.20 1.28
C GLY A 35 11.03 -6.69 1.50
N TYR A 36 10.07 -5.98 0.94
CA TYR A 36 10.01 -4.52 1.00
C TYR A 36 8.58 -4.03 1.24
N THR A 37 8.39 -3.25 2.30
CA THR A 37 7.13 -2.60 2.64
C THR A 37 7.36 -1.08 2.70
N PRO A 38 7.29 -0.34 1.58
CA PRO A 38 7.73 1.06 1.51
C PRO A 38 6.89 2.00 2.37
N THR A 39 5.65 1.67 2.69
CA THR A 39 4.78 2.47 3.55
C THR A 39 4.61 3.90 3.00
N LEU A 40 4.09 3.99 1.78
CA LEU A 40 4.06 5.23 0.99
C LEU A 40 3.26 6.35 1.67
N GLY A 41 2.31 6.01 2.53
CA GLY A 41 1.54 6.98 3.32
C GLY A 41 2.40 7.92 4.17
N VAL A 42 3.59 7.48 4.56
CA VAL A 42 4.56 8.24 5.37
C VAL A 42 5.93 8.32 4.71
N THR A 43 5.96 8.50 3.40
CA THR A 43 7.17 8.54 2.58
C THR A 43 8.25 9.44 3.14
N TYR A 44 9.47 8.91 3.30
CA TYR A 44 10.64 9.68 3.69
C TYR A 44 11.21 10.46 2.50
N GLY A 45 11.76 11.64 2.78
CA GLY A 45 12.42 12.48 1.77
C GLY A 45 11.51 13.49 1.08
N GLY A 46 10.25 13.61 1.51
CA GLY A 46 9.28 14.58 0.99
C GLY A 46 8.13 14.80 1.95
N LEU A 47 7.07 15.43 1.47
CA LEU A 47 5.80 15.47 2.18
C LEU A 47 5.13 14.11 2.13
N THR A 48 4.37 13.77 3.17
CA THR A 48 3.69 12.48 3.25
C THR A 48 2.56 12.41 2.23
N SER A 49 2.40 11.29 1.54
CA SER A 49 1.31 11.10 0.58
C SER A 49 -0.07 11.16 1.23
N GLU A 50 -0.18 10.86 2.52
CA GLU A 50 -1.43 11.04 3.25
C GLU A 50 -1.92 12.49 3.19
N ASP A 51 -1.03 13.48 3.32
CA ASP A 51 -1.39 14.90 3.20
C ASP A 51 -1.89 15.24 1.80
N ARG A 52 -1.33 14.62 0.74
CA ARG A 52 -1.80 14.75 -0.64
C ARG A 52 -3.24 14.23 -0.78
N PHE A 53 -3.53 13.06 -0.25
CA PHE A 53 -4.88 12.52 -0.28
C PHE A 53 -5.88 13.38 0.49
N TYR A 54 -5.50 13.97 1.63
CA TYR A 54 -6.34 14.94 2.34
C TYR A 54 -6.50 16.26 1.57
N ARG A 55 -5.50 16.69 0.81
CA ARG A 55 -5.58 17.87 -0.07
C ARG A 55 -6.59 17.63 -1.19
N ASP A 56 -6.53 16.47 -1.84
CA ASP A 56 -7.21 16.19 -3.09
C ASP A 56 -8.60 15.57 -2.91
N THR A 57 -8.90 15.07 -1.71
CA THR A 57 -10.16 14.39 -1.42
C THR A 57 -10.86 14.96 -0.19
N GLU A 58 -12.15 14.71 -0.08
CA GLU A 58 -12.96 15.08 1.08
C GLU A 58 -13.13 13.86 2.00
N VAL A 59 -12.02 13.40 2.60
CA VAL A 59 -11.97 12.18 3.44
C VAL A 59 -13.09 12.15 4.49
N TRP A 60 -13.44 13.31 5.06
CA TRP A 60 -14.50 13.45 6.06
C TRP A 60 -15.92 13.26 5.52
N LYS A 61 -16.06 13.21 4.19
CA LYS A 61 -17.33 12.91 3.50
C LYS A 61 -17.36 11.48 2.95
N HIS A 62 -16.31 10.70 3.13
CA HIS A 62 -16.28 9.31 2.67
C HIS A 62 -17.44 8.52 3.31
N PRO A 63 -18.32 7.88 2.53
CA PRO A 63 -19.58 7.32 3.04
C PRO A 63 -19.39 6.36 4.22
N LEU A 64 -18.47 5.41 4.10
CA LEU A 64 -18.21 4.44 5.16
C LEU A 64 -17.55 5.08 6.38
N LEU A 65 -16.49 5.89 6.15
CA LEU A 65 -15.78 6.54 7.26
C LEU A 65 -16.68 7.49 8.04
N SER A 66 -17.47 8.32 7.35
CA SER A 66 -18.39 9.25 8.02
C SER A 66 -19.47 8.57 8.83
N HIS A 67 -19.80 7.32 8.49
CA HIS A 67 -20.77 6.51 9.23
C HIS A 67 -20.16 5.84 10.48
N PHE A 68 -18.94 5.29 10.36
CA PHE A 68 -18.35 4.46 11.41
C PHE A 68 -17.34 5.21 12.30
N VAL A 69 -16.76 6.30 11.82
CA VAL A 69 -15.70 7.03 12.53
C VAL A 69 -16.23 8.36 13.08
N PRO A 70 -16.07 8.63 14.38
CA PRO A 70 -16.55 9.88 14.98
C PRO A 70 -15.96 11.12 14.30
N PRO A 71 -16.75 12.20 14.11
CA PRO A 71 -16.26 13.44 13.52
C PRO A 71 -15.00 14.02 14.19
N THR A 72 -14.87 13.85 15.51
CA THR A 72 -13.70 14.28 16.29
C THR A 72 -12.40 13.56 15.86
N VAL A 73 -12.49 12.42 15.22
CA VAL A 73 -11.36 11.65 14.66
C VAL A 73 -11.14 12.00 13.18
N LEU A 74 -12.21 12.18 12.41
CA LEU A 74 -12.10 12.47 10.96
C LEU A 74 -11.73 13.92 10.65
N GLN A 75 -12.25 14.88 11.42
CA GLN A 75 -12.16 16.30 11.07
C GLN A 75 -10.81 16.99 11.32
N PRO A 76 -9.97 16.63 12.34
CA PRO A 76 -8.78 17.41 12.65
C PRO A 76 -7.85 17.66 11.46
N ARG A 77 -7.58 16.66 10.64
CA ARG A 77 -6.78 16.79 9.42
C ARG A 77 -7.52 17.47 8.27
N ALA A 78 -8.84 17.38 8.25
CA ALA A 78 -9.68 18.04 7.26
C ALA A 78 -9.68 19.57 7.43
N VAL A 79 -9.58 20.07 8.66
CA VAL A 79 -9.60 21.51 8.99
C VAL A 79 -8.24 22.18 8.72
N ARG A 80 -7.14 21.46 8.93
CA ARG A 80 -5.78 21.97 8.72
C ARG A 80 -5.03 21.07 7.75
N ARG A 81 -5.39 21.19 6.46
CA ARG A 81 -4.74 20.44 5.39
C ARG A 81 -3.36 21.03 5.10
N VAL A 82 -2.37 20.18 4.95
CA VAL A 82 -1.09 20.53 4.36
C VAL A 82 -1.31 20.65 2.84
N THR A 83 -0.90 21.77 2.27
CA THR A 83 -1.00 21.98 0.82
C THR A 83 0.35 22.38 0.28
N ALA A 84 0.78 21.72 -0.77
CA ALA A 84 2.03 21.97 -1.47
C ALA A 84 1.88 21.66 -2.97
N PRO A 85 2.78 22.16 -3.82
CA PRO A 85 2.86 21.71 -5.20
C PRO A 85 3.05 20.21 -5.31
N GLU A 86 2.48 19.59 -6.35
CA GLU A 86 2.58 18.13 -6.58
C GLU A 86 4.02 17.59 -6.49
N PRO A 87 5.05 18.26 -7.08
CA PRO A 87 6.43 17.76 -7.03
C PRO A 87 7.07 17.69 -5.63
N ASP A 88 6.43 18.27 -4.61
CA ASP A 88 6.92 18.23 -3.23
C ASP A 88 6.52 16.90 -2.53
N TYR A 89 5.56 16.17 -3.08
CA TYR A 89 5.21 14.82 -2.65
C TYR A 89 6.08 13.81 -3.39
N ARG A 90 6.53 12.78 -2.71
CA ARG A 90 7.53 11.83 -3.22
C ARG A 90 7.07 10.37 -3.20
N ASP A 91 5.79 10.16 -2.99
CA ASP A 91 5.24 8.82 -2.92
C ASP A 91 5.22 8.11 -4.28
N ASP A 92 5.05 8.82 -5.37
CA ASP A 92 5.14 8.29 -6.73
C ASP A 92 6.58 7.87 -7.10
N ASP A 93 7.57 8.69 -6.76
CA ASP A 93 9.00 8.35 -6.91
C ASP A 93 9.35 7.10 -6.09
N ALA A 94 8.92 7.06 -4.82
CA ALA A 94 9.15 5.91 -3.95
C ALA A 94 8.41 4.65 -4.44
N ALA A 95 7.21 4.82 -4.99
CA ALA A 95 6.43 3.75 -5.61
C ALA A 95 7.10 3.23 -6.89
N ALA A 96 7.74 4.10 -7.69
CA ALA A 96 8.50 3.70 -8.86
C ALA A 96 9.71 2.83 -8.48
N VAL A 97 10.42 3.17 -7.40
CA VAL A 97 11.49 2.32 -6.85
C VAL A 97 10.95 0.97 -6.38
N ALA A 98 9.81 0.96 -5.69
CA ALA A 98 9.16 -0.27 -5.25
C ALA A 98 8.76 -1.17 -6.45
N LYS A 99 8.23 -0.57 -7.52
CA LYS A 99 7.92 -1.28 -8.77
C LYS A 99 9.17 -1.91 -9.36
N GLU A 100 10.26 -1.15 -9.46
CA GLU A 100 11.52 -1.65 -10.00
C GLU A 100 12.04 -2.86 -9.21
N LEU A 101 12.01 -2.80 -7.88
CA LEU A 101 12.38 -3.93 -7.02
C LEU A 101 11.45 -5.13 -7.22
N MET A 102 10.13 -4.90 -7.35
CA MET A 102 9.17 -5.97 -7.64
C MET A 102 9.47 -6.67 -8.96
N GLU A 103 9.82 -5.93 -10.01
CA GLU A 103 10.17 -6.48 -11.32
C GLU A 103 11.46 -7.32 -11.28
N LEU A 104 12.33 -7.06 -10.33
CA LEU A 104 13.53 -7.85 -10.03
C LEU A 104 13.27 -9.03 -9.07
N GLY A 105 12.01 -9.25 -8.67
CA GLY A 105 11.60 -10.39 -7.84
C GLY A 105 11.58 -10.13 -6.33
N VAL A 106 11.83 -8.91 -5.88
CA VAL A 106 11.65 -8.53 -4.47
C VAL A 106 10.17 -8.54 -4.11
N LEU A 107 9.84 -9.12 -2.98
CA LEU A 107 8.46 -9.20 -2.50
C LEU A 107 8.03 -7.85 -1.92
N VAL A 108 7.29 -7.07 -2.71
CA VAL A 108 6.79 -5.75 -2.30
C VAL A 108 5.41 -5.87 -1.66
N ASN A 109 5.21 -5.23 -0.52
CA ASN A 109 3.99 -5.28 0.27
C ASN A 109 3.43 -3.88 0.53
N THR A 110 2.12 -3.79 0.72
CA THR A 110 1.43 -2.59 1.21
C THR A 110 1.62 -2.45 2.72
N GLY A 111 2.02 -1.27 3.19
CA GLY A 111 2.28 -0.98 4.60
C GLY A 111 1.19 -0.16 5.28
N ALA A 112 0.68 0.85 4.62
CA ALA A 112 -0.38 1.77 5.04
C ALA A 112 -0.17 2.53 6.37
N HIS A 113 0.69 2.07 7.27
CA HIS A 113 1.08 2.66 8.57
C HIS A 113 -0.08 2.99 9.54
N GLY A 114 -1.33 2.66 9.20
CA GLY A 114 -2.49 2.99 10.04
C GLY A 114 -2.82 4.48 10.16
N GLN A 115 -2.33 5.32 9.25
CA GLN A 115 -2.56 6.78 9.29
C GLN A 115 -4.03 7.16 9.09
N ARG A 116 -4.73 6.42 8.24
CA ARG A 116 -6.18 6.46 8.09
C ARG A 116 -6.70 5.05 7.94
N GLU A 117 -7.09 4.45 9.05
CA GLU A 117 -7.56 3.07 9.12
C GLU A 117 -8.65 2.80 8.09
N GLY A 118 -8.53 1.67 7.40
CA GLY A 118 -9.44 1.25 6.35
C GLY A 118 -9.19 1.91 4.99
N LEU A 119 -8.76 3.17 4.93
CA LEU A 119 -8.58 3.90 3.67
C LEU A 119 -7.12 3.96 3.22
N ALA A 120 -6.17 4.06 4.15
CA ALA A 120 -4.76 4.23 3.81
C ALA A 120 -4.17 3.04 3.04
N THR A 121 -4.67 1.82 3.24
CA THR A 121 -4.30 0.65 2.45
C THR A 121 -4.66 0.83 0.97
N HIS A 122 -5.84 1.40 0.69
CA HIS A 122 -6.26 1.71 -0.68
C HIS A 122 -5.39 2.81 -1.28
N TRP A 123 -5.10 3.86 -0.53
CA TRP A 123 -4.23 4.95 -0.96
C TRP A 123 -2.83 4.44 -1.35
N GLU A 124 -2.26 3.54 -0.57
CA GLU A 124 -0.95 2.98 -0.89
C GLU A 124 -0.98 2.15 -2.18
N MET A 125 -2.02 1.33 -2.39
CA MET A 125 -2.21 0.64 -3.67
C MET A 125 -2.34 1.64 -4.84
N TRP A 126 -3.04 2.77 -4.63
CA TRP A 126 -3.19 3.80 -5.67
C TRP A 126 -1.86 4.50 -5.95
N SER A 127 -1.06 4.82 -4.91
CA SER A 127 0.29 5.36 -5.08
C SER A 127 1.22 4.39 -5.82
N PHE A 128 1.13 3.08 -5.55
CA PHE A 128 1.86 2.08 -6.35
C PHE A 128 1.50 2.13 -7.84
N ALA A 129 0.22 2.31 -8.17
CA ALA A 129 -0.20 2.43 -9.56
C ALA A 129 0.26 3.77 -10.18
N GLU A 130 0.27 4.87 -9.43
CA GLU A 130 0.82 6.16 -9.84
C GLU A 130 2.33 6.06 -10.10
N GLY A 131 3.07 5.26 -9.32
CA GLY A 131 4.47 4.89 -9.56
C GLY A 131 4.69 3.89 -10.71
N GLY A 132 3.61 3.51 -11.42
CA GLY A 132 3.66 2.71 -12.64
C GLY A 132 3.43 1.21 -12.48
N MET A 133 3.03 0.71 -11.31
CA MET A 133 2.55 -0.67 -11.19
C MET A 133 1.24 -0.84 -11.95
N SER A 134 1.07 -2.00 -12.60
CA SER A 134 -0.25 -2.38 -13.11
C SER A 134 -1.24 -2.59 -11.96
N PRO A 135 -2.57 -2.45 -12.20
CA PRO A 135 -3.56 -2.72 -11.17
C PRO A 135 -3.42 -4.10 -10.51
N MET A 136 -3.06 -5.12 -11.27
CA MET A 136 -2.83 -6.47 -10.74
C MET A 136 -1.60 -6.52 -9.82
N GLN A 137 -0.51 -5.83 -10.17
CA GLN A 137 0.68 -5.74 -9.31
C GLN A 137 0.35 -5.01 -8.00
N ALA A 138 -0.36 -3.87 -8.09
CA ALA A 138 -0.77 -3.12 -6.92
C ALA A 138 -1.70 -3.94 -5.99
N LEU A 139 -2.66 -4.68 -6.55
CA LEU A 139 -3.50 -5.60 -5.77
C LEU A 139 -2.69 -6.73 -5.12
N ALA A 140 -1.68 -7.25 -5.81
CA ALA A 140 -0.82 -8.31 -5.26
C ALA A 140 -0.05 -7.83 -4.02
N THR A 141 0.33 -6.54 -3.95
CA THR A 141 1.02 -5.98 -2.77
C THR A 141 0.16 -6.00 -1.50
N ALA A 142 -1.16 -6.06 -1.63
CA ALA A 142 -2.10 -6.07 -0.50
C ALA A 142 -2.76 -7.45 -0.28
N THR A 143 -2.39 -8.47 -1.05
CA THR A 143 -3.02 -9.79 -1.00
C THR A 143 -1.98 -10.92 -0.93
N ILE A 144 -1.56 -11.43 -2.08
CA ILE A 144 -0.70 -12.62 -2.13
C ILE A 144 0.73 -12.35 -1.66
N ASN A 145 1.28 -11.15 -1.91
CA ASN A 145 2.64 -10.83 -1.50
C ASN A 145 2.80 -10.81 0.02
N PRO A 146 1.98 -10.05 0.80
CA PRO A 146 2.06 -10.09 2.26
C PRO A 146 1.73 -11.47 2.82
N ALA A 147 0.88 -12.27 2.17
CA ALA A 147 0.64 -13.64 2.60
C ALA A 147 1.92 -14.50 2.49
N HIS A 148 2.69 -14.35 1.41
CA HIS A 148 4.00 -14.99 1.29
C HIS A 148 5.01 -14.44 2.30
N TYR A 149 5.06 -13.13 2.47
CA TYR A 149 5.97 -12.45 3.37
C TYR A 149 5.80 -12.89 4.83
N LEU A 150 4.55 -13.07 5.25
CA LEU A 150 4.18 -13.53 6.59
C LEU A 150 4.17 -15.08 6.74
N GLY A 151 4.45 -15.81 5.67
CA GLY A 151 4.41 -17.28 5.68
C GLY A 151 2.99 -17.87 5.74
N MET A 152 1.96 -17.08 5.40
CA MET A 152 0.55 -17.45 5.45
C MET A 152 -0.06 -17.78 4.07
N ASN A 153 0.75 -17.87 3.04
CA ASN A 153 0.32 -18.06 1.66
C ASN A 153 -0.37 -19.41 1.38
N LYS A 154 -0.26 -20.37 2.29
CA LYS A 154 -1.03 -21.61 2.22
C LYS A 154 -2.49 -21.44 2.63
N ASP A 155 -2.75 -20.43 3.47
CA ASP A 155 -4.06 -20.21 4.10
C ASP A 155 -4.76 -18.95 3.56
N LEU A 156 -4.01 -17.96 3.06
CA LEU A 156 -4.49 -16.64 2.68
C LEU A 156 -3.87 -16.14 1.36
N GLY A 157 -4.35 -14.99 0.89
CA GLY A 157 -3.74 -14.17 -0.16
C GLY A 157 -4.22 -14.45 -1.58
N SER A 158 -4.89 -15.56 -1.82
CA SER A 158 -5.49 -15.89 -3.12
C SER A 158 -6.80 -16.67 -2.95
N ILE A 159 -7.64 -16.64 -3.98
CA ILE A 159 -8.90 -17.37 -4.02
C ILE A 159 -8.64 -18.77 -4.56
N GLU A 160 -8.45 -19.73 -3.66
CA GLU A 160 -8.17 -21.11 -3.98
C GLU A 160 -8.95 -22.05 -3.05
N VAL A 161 -9.32 -23.24 -3.55
CA VAL A 161 -9.99 -24.25 -2.74
C VAL A 161 -9.07 -24.70 -1.60
N GLY A 162 -9.57 -24.64 -0.39
CA GLY A 162 -8.84 -25.04 0.82
C GLY A 162 -8.24 -23.88 1.61
N LYS A 163 -8.23 -22.66 1.06
CA LYS A 163 -7.84 -21.45 1.80
C LYS A 163 -9.00 -20.87 2.62
N LEU A 164 -8.67 -20.04 3.59
CA LEU A 164 -9.65 -19.28 4.36
C LEU A 164 -10.42 -18.34 3.44
N ALA A 165 -11.71 -18.25 3.64
CA ALA A 165 -12.58 -17.35 2.88
C ALA A 165 -12.58 -15.95 3.53
N ASP A 166 -11.43 -15.26 3.41
CA ASP A 166 -11.25 -13.85 3.77
C ASP A 166 -11.31 -13.04 2.48
N LEU A 167 -12.46 -12.47 2.19
CA LEU A 167 -12.77 -11.88 0.90
C LEU A 167 -13.38 -10.49 1.07
N GLN A 168 -13.19 -9.64 0.07
CA GLN A 168 -13.89 -8.37 -0.10
C GLN A 168 -14.62 -8.37 -1.44
N VAL A 169 -15.87 -7.88 -1.43
CA VAL A 169 -16.62 -7.61 -2.66
C VAL A 169 -16.66 -6.10 -2.85
N VAL A 170 -16.21 -5.65 -4.01
CA VAL A 170 -16.18 -4.23 -4.37
C VAL A 170 -17.15 -3.95 -5.52
N ASP A 171 -17.79 -2.78 -5.48
CA ASP A 171 -18.66 -2.30 -6.56
C ASP A 171 -17.79 -1.59 -7.62
N GLY A 172 -17.40 -2.32 -8.65
CA GLY A 172 -16.55 -1.83 -9.72
C GLY A 172 -15.57 -2.86 -10.24
N ASN A 173 -14.56 -2.39 -10.96
CA ASN A 173 -13.51 -3.24 -11.52
C ASN A 173 -12.13 -2.65 -11.23
N PRO A 174 -11.48 -3.06 -10.13
CA PRO A 174 -10.14 -2.58 -9.75
C PRO A 174 -9.06 -2.82 -10.80
N LEU A 175 -9.24 -3.75 -11.74
CA LEU A 175 -8.30 -3.98 -12.84
C LEU A 175 -8.38 -2.90 -13.93
N VAL A 176 -9.49 -2.16 -13.99
CA VAL A 176 -9.70 -1.04 -14.92
C VAL A 176 -9.49 0.29 -14.21
N ASN A 177 -10.05 0.42 -13.01
CA ASN A 177 -9.91 1.59 -12.16
C ASN A 177 -9.58 1.14 -10.75
N LEU A 178 -8.30 1.24 -10.38
CA LEU A 178 -7.84 0.78 -9.07
C LEU A 178 -8.50 1.52 -7.91
N LYS A 179 -9.02 2.75 -8.12
CA LYS A 179 -9.77 3.49 -7.10
C LYS A 179 -11.09 2.83 -6.71
N ASP A 180 -11.56 1.84 -7.49
CA ASP A 180 -12.74 1.07 -7.10
C ASP A 180 -12.48 0.13 -5.90
N THR A 181 -11.23 -0.06 -5.49
CA THR A 181 -10.89 -0.91 -4.34
C THR A 181 -11.53 -0.46 -3.03
N ASP A 182 -11.81 0.83 -2.85
CA ASP A 182 -12.46 1.38 -1.64
C ASP A 182 -13.99 1.27 -1.65
N LYS A 183 -14.58 0.87 -2.79
CA LYS A 183 -16.05 0.69 -2.93
C LYS A 183 -16.50 -0.66 -2.39
N ILE A 184 -16.16 -0.94 -1.14
CA ILE A 184 -16.45 -2.22 -0.49
C ILE A 184 -17.95 -2.31 -0.20
N THR A 185 -18.57 -3.39 -0.66
CA THR A 185 -19.99 -3.70 -0.41
C THR A 185 -20.17 -4.81 0.62
N HIS A 186 -19.27 -5.78 0.66
CA HIS A 186 -19.30 -6.88 1.60
C HIS A 186 -17.88 -7.27 2.01
N VAL A 187 -17.75 -7.72 3.25
CA VAL A 187 -16.53 -8.32 3.78
C VAL A 187 -16.87 -9.72 4.29
N MET A 188 -16.03 -10.68 3.94
CA MET A 188 -16.13 -12.04 4.47
C MET A 188 -14.86 -12.34 5.26
N ILE A 189 -15.03 -12.85 6.47
CA ILE A 189 -13.94 -13.27 7.35
C ILE A 189 -14.19 -14.72 7.76
N ASN A 190 -13.25 -15.58 7.41
CA ASN A 190 -13.34 -17.03 7.66
C ASN A 190 -14.71 -17.63 7.25
N GLY A 191 -15.19 -17.23 6.05
CA GLY A 191 -16.45 -17.69 5.49
C GLY A 191 -17.72 -17.03 6.04
N ARG A 192 -17.61 -16.11 7.00
CA ARG A 192 -18.74 -15.34 7.53
C ARG A 192 -18.85 -13.99 6.83
N LEU A 193 -20.00 -13.75 6.22
CA LEU A 193 -20.30 -12.51 5.49
C LEU A 193 -20.81 -11.43 6.46
N TYR A 194 -20.34 -10.18 6.24
CA TYR A 194 -20.73 -8.97 6.96
C TYR A 194 -21.21 -7.90 5.99
#